data_adf0849fea8b44853aa0c06865696805
#
_entry.id   adf0849fea8b44853aa0c06865696805
#
_cell.length_a   1.000
_cell.length_b   1.000
_cell.length_c   1.000
_cell.angle_alpha   90.00
_cell.angle_beta   90.00
_cell.angle_gamma   90.00
#
_symmetry.space_group_name_H-M   'P 1'
#
loop_
_entity.id
_entity.type
_entity.pdbx_description
1 polymer ?
#
loop_
_entity_poly.entity_id
_entity_poly.type
_entity_poly.pdbx_seq_one_letter_code
_entity_poly.pdbx_strand_id
1 'polypeptide(L)'
;MPAKNARKTGAIAPHRDPFMKLIPRLGCLTLLAILAATPLAAQPAKQQHAAPPPPPPAEEKPAPYDVQLTRLAEVLGSIQYLRTLCGVPTSEWRASMQQLLDADTGTEPKRRERLTAAFNRGYRSFAAVHTSCTDAARTAEERYRIEGATLATEIAARFGN
;
A
#
# COMPACT_ATOMS: atom_id res chain seq x y z
N MET A 1 -20.40 -25.79 44.54
CA MET A 1 -19.52 -24.70 44.99
C MET A 1 -19.14 -23.89 43.75
N PRO A 2 -19.61 -22.65 43.63
CA PRO A 2 -19.37 -21.84 42.42
C PRO A 2 -18.18 -20.93 42.64
N ALA A 3 -17.19 -20.99 41.71
CA ALA A 3 -16.07 -20.08 41.68
C ALA A 3 -16.43 -18.83 40.84
N LYS A 4 -16.48 -17.69 41.52
CA LYS A 4 -16.60 -16.35 40.95
C LYS A 4 -15.30 -15.99 40.27
N ASN A 5 -15.31 -15.72 38.97
CA ASN A 5 -14.20 -15.06 38.30
C ASN A 5 -14.55 -13.61 37.93
N ALA A 6 -13.87 -12.72 38.60
CA ALA A 6 -14.01 -11.28 38.53
C ALA A 6 -13.56 -10.73 37.17
N ARG A 7 -14.43 -9.94 36.53
CA ARG A 7 -14.12 -9.10 35.37
C ARG A 7 -13.18 -7.98 35.84
N LYS A 8 -11.98 -7.95 35.29
CA LYS A 8 -11.12 -6.74 35.33
C LYS A 8 -11.46 -5.87 34.13
N THR A 9 -12.21 -4.83 34.41
CA THR A 9 -12.45 -3.73 33.48
C THR A 9 -11.19 -2.88 33.41
N GLY A 10 -10.39 -3.03 32.37
CA GLY A 10 -9.25 -2.15 32.08
C GLY A 10 -9.77 -0.85 31.47
N ALA A 11 -9.75 0.23 32.23
CA ALA A 11 -10.03 1.57 31.76
C ALA A 11 -8.93 2.02 30.82
N ILE A 12 -9.27 2.30 29.56
CA ILE A 12 -8.41 2.94 28.58
C ILE A 12 -8.40 4.44 28.90
N ALA A 13 -7.27 4.94 29.37
CA ALA A 13 -7.03 6.36 29.58
C ALA A 13 -6.88 7.08 28.22
N PRO A 14 -7.48 8.27 28.05
CA PRO A 14 -7.30 9.06 26.83
C PRO A 14 -5.89 9.63 26.77
N HIS A 15 -5.17 9.34 25.70
CA HIS A 15 -3.88 9.91 25.35
C HIS A 15 -4.09 11.41 25.06
N ARG A 16 -3.63 12.26 25.97
CA ARG A 16 -3.62 13.70 25.78
C ARG A 16 -2.34 14.08 25.04
N ASP A 17 -2.47 14.55 23.82
CA ASP A 17 -1.37 15.15 23.05
C ASP A 17 -0.97 16.51 23.65
N PRO A 18 0.30 16.73 24.02
CA PRO A 18 0.74 17.98 24.62
C PRO A 18 1.28 19.01 23.60
N PHE A 19 0.74 19.08 22.39
CA PHE A 19 1.24 20.05 21.38
C PHE A 19 0.25 21.17 21.02
N MET A 20 -0.38 21.76 22.02
CA MET A 20 -1.20 22.94 21.77
C MET A 20 -1.02 23.95 22.88
N LYS A 21 0.11 24.62 22.89
CA LYS A 21 0.32 25.93 23.59
C LYS A 21 1.63 26.53 23.08
N LEU A 22 1.56 27.58 22.29
CA LEU A 22 2.04 28.91 22.65
C LEU A 22 2.05 29.83 21.41
N ILE A 23 1.00 30.58 21.27
CA ILE A 23 1.04 31.82 20.49
C ILE A 23 1.09 32.94 21.50
N PRO A 24 2.18 33.68 21.67
CA PRO A 24 2.14 34.95 22.36
C PRO A 24 1.71 36.06 21.39
N ARG A 25 0.54 36.64 21.66
CA ARG A 25 0.20 37.99 21.26
C ARG A 25 1.03 38.96 22.10
N LEU A 26 1.79 39.83 21.48
CA LEU A 26 2.23 41.15 21.91
C LEU A 26 3.18 41.60 20.81
N GLY A 27 3.15 42.78 20.29
CA GLY A 27 2.78 44.07 20.72
C GLY A 27 3.11 44.97 19.55
N CYS A 28 2.17 45.79 19.25
CA CYS A 28 2.29 46.96 18.40
C CYS A 28 3.30 47.92 19.02
N LEU A 29 4.42 48.23 18.37
CA LEU A 29 5.21 49.41 18.63
C LEU A 29 5.82 49.91 17.32
N THR A 30 5.25 50.99 16.88
CA THR A 30 5.72 51.93 15.89
C THR A 30 7.16 52.36 16.17
N LEU A 31 8.05 52.22 15.21
CA LEU A 31 9.24 53.06 15.11
C LEU A 31 9.45 53.45 13.66
N LEU A 32 9.21 54.72 13.48
CA LEU A 32 9.64 55.55 12.35
C LEU A 32 11.17 55.49 12.28
N ALA A 33 11.78 55.29 11.14
CA ALA A 33 12.87 56.10 10.66
C ALA A 33 13.71 55.47 9.55
N ILE A 34 13.99 56.28 8.59
CA ILE A 34 15.18 56.38 7.76
C ILE A 34 15.14 55.56 6.46
N LEU A 35 14.69 56.28 5.40
CA LEU A 35 15.05 56.04 4.01
C LEU A 35 16.57 56.13 3.86
N ALA A 36 17.25 55.01 3.77
CA ALA A 36 18.54 54.89 3.15
C ALA A 36 18.32 54.25 1.77
N ALA A 37 18.34 55.07 0.73
CA ALA A 37 18.36 54.63 -0.65
C ALA A 37 19.70 53.93 -0.91
N THR A 38 19.72 52.62 -0.83
CA THR A 38 20.82 51.81 -1.32
C THR A 38 20.64 51.59 -2.83
N PRO A 39 21.63 51.88 -3.67
CA PRO A 39 21.54 51.53 -5.09
C PRO A 39 21.46 50.02 -5.24
N LEU A 40 20.36 49.55 -5.81
CA LEU A 40 20.15 48.16 -6.19
C LEU A 40 21.11 47.85 -7.32
N ALA A 41 22.27 47.31 -7.00
CA ALA A 41 23.18 46.76 -7.98
C ALA A 41 22.47 45.54 -8.61
N ALA A 42 22.01 45.69 -9.84
CA ALA A 42 21.46 44.62 -10.64
C ALA A 42 22.54 43.57 -10.83
N GLN A 43 22.50 42.49 -10.05
CA GLN A 43 23.31 41.30 -10.32
C GLN A 43 22.81 40.65 -11.60
N PRO A 44 23.69 40.39 -12.60
CA PRO A 44 23.28 39.62 -13.76
C PRO A 44 22.81 38.25 -13.30
N ALA A 45 21.53 37.95 -13.53
CA ALA A 45 20.96 36.64 -13.28
C ALA A 45 21.79 35.64 -14.10
N LYS A 46 22.59 34.82 -13.41
CA LYS A 46 23.21 33.64 -14.02
C LYS A 46 22.03 32.79 -14.51
N GLN A 47 21.86 32.76 -15.84
CA GLN A 47 20.95 31.80 -16.46
C GLN A 47 21.44 30.42 -16.05
N GLN A 48 20.81 29.85 -15.02
CA GLN A 48 20.93 28.44 -14.73
C GLN A 48 20.38 27.72 -15.95
N HIS A 49 21.25 27.18 -16.77
CA HIS A 49 20.90 26.20 -17.78
C HIS A 49 20.12 25.11 -17.05
N ALA A 50 18.79 25.08 -17.23
CA ALA A 50 17.98 23.99 -16.75
C ALA A 50 18.56 22.71 -17.35
N ALA A 51 18.97 21.77 -16.49
CA ALA A 51 19.42 20.47 -16.95
C ALA A 51 18.32 19.87 -17.87
N PRO A 52 18.71 19.24 -19.00
CA PRO A 52 17.73 18.61 -19.86
C PRO A 52 16.85 17.66 -19.03
N PRO A 53 15.53 17.61 -19.31
CA PRO A 53 14.65 16.70 -18.59
C PRO A 53 15.21 15.27 -18.68
N PRO A 54 15.12 14.49 -17.58
CA PRO A 54 15.58 13.11 -17.61
C PRO A 54 14.87 12.35 -18.73
N PRO A 55 15.54 11.43 -19.41
CA PRO A 55 14.94 10.63 -20.47
C PRO A 55 13.70 9.91 -19.92
N PRO A 56 12.63 9.74 -20.73
CA PRO A 56 11.45 9.01 -20.30
C PRO A 56 11.88 7.62 -19.79
N PRO A 57 11.25 7.11 -18.71
CA PRO A 57 11.55 5.75 -18.24
C PRO A 57 11.39 4.77 -19.40
N ALA A 58 12.34 3.86 -19.54
CA ALA A 58 12.26 2.81 -20.54
C ALA A 58 10.93 2.07 -20.39
N GLU A 59 10.22 1.81 -21.49
CA GLU A 59 9.00 1.01 -21.44
C GLU A 59 9.34 -0.41 -21.02
N GLU A 60 8.81 -0.82 -19.87
CA GLU A 60 8.95 -2.19 -19.38
C GLU A 60 8.24 -3.14 -20.33
N LYS A 61 9.01 -4.05 -20.96
CA LYS A 61 8.46 -5.04 -21.87
C LYS A 61 7.68 -6.10 -21.07
N PRO A 62 6.40 -6.33 -21.37
CA PRO A 62 5.63 -7.35 -20.66
C PRO A 62 6.26 -8.73 -20.79
N ALA A 63 6.29 -9.47 -19.67
CA ALA A 63 6.67 -10.87 -19.69
C ALA A 63 5.55 -11.72 -20.33
N PRO A 64 5.88 -12.82 -21.02
CA PRO A 64 4.89 -13.64 -21.72
C PRO A 64 3.82 -14.25 -20.80
N TYR A 65 4.07 -14.32 -19.51
CA TYR A 65 3.16 -14.83 -18.47
C TYR A 65 2.47 -13.73 -17.64
N ASP A 66 2.63 -12.46 -17.97
CA ASP A 66 2.07 -11.35 -17.18
C ASP A 66 0.54 -11.41 -17.05
N VAL A 67 -0.15 -11.93 -18.06
CA VAL A 67 -1.61 -12.09 -18.02
C VAL A 67 -2.01 -13.10 -16.95
N GLN A 68 -1.39 -14.28 -16.94
CA GLN A 68 -1.64 -15.32 -15.94
C GLN A 68 -1.21 -14.87 -14.54
N LEU A 69 -0.07 -14.21 -14.45
CA LEU A 69 0.44 -13.71 -13.18
C LEU A 69 -0.45 -12.61 -12.59
N THR A 70 -0.99 -11.72 -13.43
CA THR A 70 -1.97 -10.71 -13.00
C THR A 70 -3.25 -11.36 -12.47
N ARG A 71 -3.73 -12.42 -13.13
CA ARG A 71 -4.88 -13.19 -12.65
C ARG A 71 -4.56 -13.91 -11.34
N LEU A 72 -3.39 -14.51 -11.23
CA LEU A 72 -2.94 -15.15 -9.98
C LEU A 72 -2.89 -14.14 -8.82
N ALA A 73 -2.36 -12.94 -9.05
CA ALA A 73 -2.35 -11.88 -8.04
C ALA A 73 -3.76 -11.50 -7.57
N GLU A 74 -4.72 -11.39 -8.50
CA GLU A 74 -6.13 -11.13 -8.18
C GLU A 74 -6.77 -12.25 -7.35
N VAL A 75 -6.52 -13.50 -7.71
CA VAL A 75 -6.96 -14.69 -6.98
C VAL A 75 -6.39 -14.70 -5.56
N LEU A 76 -5.10 -14.43 -5.40
CA LEU A 76 -4.46 -14.36 -4.09
C LEU A 76 -5.06 -13.27 -3.20
N GLY A 77 -5.41 -12.11 -3.76
CA GLY A 77 -6.12 -11.05 -3.03
C GLY A 77 -7.50 -11.48 -2.54
N SER A 78 -8.24 -12.20 -3.38
CA SER A 78 -9.55 -12.77 -3.05
C SER A 78 -9.47 -13.78 -1.91
N ILE A 79 -8.53 -14.72 -1.99
CA ILE A 79 -8.26 -15.73 -0.95
C ILE A 79 -7.84 -15.04 0.36
N GLN A 80 -6.95 -14.05 0.29
CA GLN A 80 -6.52 -13.30 1.48
C GLN A 80 -7.70 -12.70 2.22
N TYR A 81 -8.65 -12.08 1.52
CA TYR A 81 -9.85 -11.53 2.13
C TYR A 81 -10.72 -12.60 2.76
N LEU A 82 -11.07 -13.65 2.01
CA LEU A 82 -11.97 -14.71 2.46
C LEU A 82 -11.42 -15.46 3.69
N ARG A 83 -10.13 -15.74 3.71
CA ARG A 83 -9.46 -16.35 4.87
C ARG A 83 -9.48 -15.45 6.10
N THR A 84 -9.19 -14.17 5.90
CA THR A 84 -9.29 -13.17 6.99
C THR A 84 -10.70 -13.11 7.55
N LEU A 85 -11.71 -13.06 6.68
CA LEU A 85 -13.13 -13.04 7.04
C LEU A 85 -13.54 -14.25 7.87
N CYS A 86 -12.97 -15.42 7.57
CA CYS A 86 -13.26 -16.68 8.26
C CYS A 86 -12.31 -16.97 9.45
N GLY A 87 -11.52 -15.99 9.88
CA GLY A 87 -10.65 -16.12 11.05
C GLY A 87 -9.44 -17.03 10.88
N VAL A 88 -9.06 -17.32 9.62
CA VAL A 88 -7.86 -18.10 9.32
C VAL A 88 -6.63 -17.18 9.36
N PRO A 89 -5.54 -17.54 10.06
CA PRO A 89 -4.31 -16.73 10.07
C PRO A 89 -3.78 -16.47 8.68
N THR A 90 -3.45 -15.21 8.37
CA THR A 90 -3.06 -14.79 7.01
C THR A 90 -1.74 -14.03 6.94
N SER A 91 -1.01 -13.93 8.06
CA SER A 91 0.27 -13.22 8.11
C SER A 91 1.29 -13.75 7.10
N GLU A 92 1.37 -15.07 6.96
CA GLU A 92 2.30 -15.75 6.03
C GLU A 92 1.96 -15.46 4.55
N TRP A 93 0.69 -15.33 4.21
CA TRP A 93 0.26 -15.03 2.84
C TRP A 93 0.72 -13.66 2.36
N ARG A 94 0.68 -12.68 3.23
CA ARG A 94 1.18 -11.34 2.89
C ARG A 94 2.69 -11.35 2.67
N ALA A 95 3.43 -12.04 3.50
CA ALA A 95 4.87 -12.22 3.35
C ALA A 95 5.20 -12.96 2.04
N SER A 96 4.48 -14.04 1.73
CA SER A 96 4.64 -14.79 0.48
C SER A 96 4.35 -13.94 -0.74
N MET A 97 3.32 -13.10 -0.71
CA MET A 97 3.03 -12.16 -1.81
C MET A 97 4.14 -11.12 -1.98
N GLN A 98 4.71 -10.60 -0.90
CA GLN A 98 5.85 -9.69 -1.00
C GLN A 98 7.06 -10.38 -1.62
N GLN A 99 7.38 -11.59 -1.18
CA GLN A 99 8.47 -12.40 -1.76
C GLN A 99 8.26 -12.65 -3.26
N LEU A 100 7.03 -12.99 -3.67
CA LEU A 100 6.69 -13.17 -5.09
C LEU A 100 6.93 -11.88 -5.88
N LEU A 101 6.47 -10.73 -5.38
CA LEU A 101 6.68 -9.45 -6.02
C LEU A 101 8.16 -9.10 -6.12
N ASP A 102 8.94 -9.35 -5.07
CA ASP A 102 10.36 -9.06 -5.03
C ASP A 102 11.15 -9.94 -6.02
N ALA A 103 10.80 -11.22 -6.12
CA ALA A 103 11.43 -12.17 -7.01
C ALA A 103 11.07 -11.93 -8.49
N ASP A 104 9.80 -11.61 -8.77
CA ASP A 104 9.27 -11.58 -10.14
C ASP A 104 9.34 -10.21 -10.81
N THR A 105 9.24 -9.13 -10.04
CA THR A 105 9.25 -7.78 -10.62
C THR A 105 10.61 -7.07 -10.52
N GLY A 106 11.52 -7.52 -9.67
CA GLY A 106 12.87 -7.00 -9.55
C GLY A 106 12.94 -5.47 -9.63
N THR A 107 13.51 -4.96 -10.72
CA THR A 107 13.67 -3.53 -11.02
C THR A 107 12.54 -2.94 -11.87
N GLU A 108 11.42 -3.64 -12.05
CA GLU A 108 10.28 -3.25 -12.89
C GLU A 108 9.14 -2.64 -12.07
N PRO A 109 9.20 -1.36 -11.67
CA PRO A 109 8.25 -0.76 -10.74
C PRO A 109 6.82 -0.72 -11.28
N LYS A 110 6.63 -0.49 -12.57
CA LYS A 110 5.29 -0.48 -13.19
C LYS A 110 4.65 -1.88 -13.20
N ARG A 111 5.47 -2.92 -13.40
CA ARG A 111 5.01 -4.30 -13.35
C ARG A 111 4.58 -4.65 -11.91
N ARG A 112 5.38 -4.28 -10.92
CA ARG A 112 5.05 -4.42 -9.51
C ARG A 112 3.74 -3.71 -9.15
N GLU A 113 3.56 -2.48 -9.63
CA GLU A 113 2.34 -1.71 -9.43
C GLU A 113 1.11 -2.43 -10.02
N ARG A 114 1.20 -2.96 -11.25
CA ARG A 114 0.11 -3.71 -11.90
C ARG A 114 -0.30 -4.94 -11.09
N LEU A 115 0.67 -5.73 -10.61
CA LEU A 115 0.40 -6.92 -9.81
C LEU A 115 -0.20 -6.58 -8.44
N THR A 116 0.32 -5.53 -7.79
CA THR A 116 -0.24 -5.03 -6.53
C THR A 116 -1.67 -4.51 -6.72
N ALA A 117 -1.94 -3.81 -7.81
CA ALA A 117 -3.30 -3.34 -8.14
C ALA A 117 -4.25 -4.50 -8.40
N ALA A 118 -3.81 -5.57 -9.06
CA ALA A 118 -4.59 -6.78 -9.29
C ALA A 118 -4.94 -7.49 -7.98
N PHE A 119 -3.96 -7.69 -7.09
CA PHE A 119 -4.19 -8.23 -5.75
C PHE A 119 -5.22 -7.41 -4.96
N ASN A 120 -5.05 -6.10 -4.91
CA ASN A 120 -5.97 -5.21 -4.22
C ASN A 120 -7.38 -5.20 -4.85
N ARG A 121 -7.49 -5.41 -6.15
CA ARG A 121 -8.78 -5.55 -6.85
C ARG A 121 -9.49 -6.81 -6.38
N GLY A 122 -8.82 -7.96 -6.38
CA GLY A 122 -9.37 -9.22 -5.90
C GLY A 122 -9.86 -9.12 -4.45
N TYR A 123 -9.03 -8.58 -3.57
CA TYR A 123 -9.38 -8.34 -2.16
C TYR A 123 -10.67 -7.51 -2.03
N ARG A 124 -10.75 -6.37 -2.71
CA ARG A 124 -11.90 -5.45 -2.60
C ARG A 124 -13.16 -5.99 -3.24
N SER A 125 -13.06 -6.76 -4.32
CA SER A 125 -14.21 -7.38 -4.98
C SER A 125 -14.96 -8.32 -4.06
N PHE A 126 -14.22 -9.11 -3.27
CA PHE A 126 -14.83 -10.01 -2.29
C PHE A 126 -15.28 -9.28 -1.02
N ALA A 127 -14.56 -8.26 -0.59
CA ALA A 127 -14.96 -7.43 0.54
C ALA A 127 -16.30 -6.71 0.30
N ALA A 128 -16.61 -6.39 -0.94
CA ALA A 128 -17.88 -5.74 -1.31
C ALA A 128 -19.08 -6.69 -1.24
N VAL A 129 -18.87 -8.01 -1.31
CA VAL A 129 -19.95 -9.02 -1.41
C VAL A 129 -20.10 -9.84 -0.12
N HIS A 130 -18.98 -10.21 0.49
CA HIS A 130 -18.95 -11.07 1.67
C HIS A 130 -18.61 -10.26 2.92
N THR A 131 -19.56 -10.05 3.80
CA THR A 131 -19.36 -9.30 5.08
C THR A 131 -19.28 -10.20 6.30
N SER A 132 -19.57 -11.49 6.14
CA SER A 132 -19.49 -12.52 7.18
C SER A 132 -19.01 -13.85 6.60
N CYS A 133 -18.43 -14.69 7.45
CA CYS A 133 -17.99 -16.03 7.05
C CYS A 133 -19.18 -16.98 6.92
N THR A 134 -19.64 -17.15 5.69
CA THR A 134 -20.74 -18.07 5.32
C THR A 134 -20.19 -19.27 4.56
N ASP A 135 -21.05 -20.28 4.33
CA ASP A 135 -20.69 -21.43 3.47
C ASP A 135 -20.39 -20.98 2.03
N ALA A 136 -21.10 -19.97 1.53
CA ALA A 136 -20.81 -19.36 0.23
C ALA A 136 -19.41 -18.74 0.21
N ALA A 137 -18.98 -18.07 1.28
CA ALA A 137 -17.64 -17.49 1.37
C ALA A 137 -16.57 -18.61 1.41
N ARG A 138 -16.80 -19.70 2.13
CA ARG A 138 -15.89 -20.87 2.19
C ARG A 138 -15.78 -21.57 0.81
N THR A 139 -16.92 -21.77 0.15
CA THR A 139 -16.96 -22.35 -1.20
C THR A 139 -16.21 -21.48 -2.20
N ALA A 140 -16.36 -20.16 -2.10
CA ALA A 140 -15.61 -19.23 -2.94
C ALA A 140 -14.11 -19.31 -2.67
N GLU A 141 -13.67 -19.37 -1.39
CA GLU A 141 -12.26 -19.53 -1.03
C GLU A 141 -11.67 -20.79 -1.64
N GLU A 142 -12.36 -21.92 -1.50
CA GLU A 142 -11.89 -23.20 -2.06
C GLU A 142 -11.75 -23.17 -3.58
N ARG A 143 -12.74 -22.61 -4.29
CA ARG A 143 -12.69 -22.47 -5.76
C ARG A 143 -11.48 -21.63 -6.20
N TYR A 144 -11.26 -20.50 -5.55
CA TYR A 144 -10.15 -19.61 -5.86
C TYR A 144 -8.79 -20.23 -5.49
N ARG A 145 -8.74 -21.04 -4.44
CA ARG A 145 -7.54 -21.80 -4.08
C ARG A 145 -7.16 -22.80 -5.15
N ILE A 146 -8.14 -23.53 -5.71
CA ILE A 146 -7.92 -24.48 -6.83
C ILE A 146 -7.47 -23.71 -8.08
N GLU A 147 -8.13 -22.60 -8.43
CA GLU A 147 -7.75 -21.77 -9.57
C GLU A 147 -6.31 -21.24 -9.42
N GLY A 148 -5.97 -20.72 -8.23
CA GLY A 148 -4.62 -20.22 -7.96
C GLY A 148 -3.54 -21.29 -8.08
N ALA A 149 -3.80 -22.50 -7.56
CA ALA A 149 -2.89 -23.63 -7.69
C ALA A 149 -2.68 -24.04 -9.16
N THR A 150 -3.75 -24.07 -9.96
CA THR A 150 -3.69 -24.35 -11.39
C THR A 150 -2.85 -23.32 -12.13
N LEU A 151 -3.13 -22.03 -11.93
CA LEU A 151 -2.37 -20.93 -12.55
C LEU A 151 -0.88 -20.97 -12.20
N ALA A 152 -0.56 -21.18 -10.91
CA ALA A 152 0.83 -21.28 -10.47
C ALA A 152 1.55 -22.45 -11.13
N THR A 153 0.90 -23.62 -11.23
CA THR A 153 1.45 -24.81 -11.89
C THR A 153 1.66 -24.55 -13.38
N GLU A 154 0.71 -23.94 -14.07
CA GLU A 154 0.81 -23.62 -15.50
C GLU A 154 1.95 -22.64 -15.79
N ILE A 155 2.09 -21.59 -14.97
CA ILE A 155 3.18 -20.61 -15.12
C ILE A 155 4.53 -21.32 -14.92
N ALA A 156 4.66 -22.09 -13.83
CA ALA A 156 5.90 -22.82 -13.53
C ALA A 156 6.24 -23.82 -14.62
N ALA A 157 5.28 -24.57 -15.15
CA ALA A 157 5.52 -25.57 -16.20
C ALA A 157 5.93 -24.98 -17.54
N ARG A 158 5.47 -23.76 -17.87
CA ARG A 158 5.75 -23.13 -19.15
C ARG A 158 6.95 -22.17 -19.14
N PHE A 159 7.22 -21.54 -18.00
CA PHE A 159 8.15 -20.42 -17.88
C PHE A 159 9.14 -20.58 -16.71
N GLY A 160 8.94 -21.56 -15.84
CA GLY A 160 9.89 -21.92 -14.79
C GLY A 160 11.08 -22.68 -15.40
N ASN A 161 12.29 -22.28 -15.01
CA ASN A 161 13.54 -22.95 -15.41
C ASN A 161 13.89 -24.05 -14.42
#